data_2b41516f848b58bed5a058fbc51deffb
#
_entry.id   2b41516f848b58bed5a058fbc51deffb
#
_cell.length_a   1.000
_cell.length_b   1.000
_cell.length_c   1.000
_cell.angle_alpha   90.00
_cell.angle_beta   90.00
_cell.angle_gamma   90.00
#
_symmetry.space_group_name_H-M   'P 1'
#
loop_
_entity.id
_entity.type
_entity.pdbx_description
1 polymer ?
#
loop_
_entity_poly.entity_id
_entity_poly.type
_entity_poly.pdbx_seq_one_letter_code
_entity_poly.pdbx_strand_id
1 'polypeptide(L)'
;MTAWVDREFERHDFTDEDLVGLSTERVVFTECNFSGANLAESRHRASAFRNCTFRRTSLWHSTFEQCTMLGSVFEQCRLRPVTFDEVDFTLAVLGGNDLRGVDLSGCRLRETSLVEADLRKAVLRGADLRGARTAXXRLDDADLRGXAADQALWTTASLAGARVDVXXAVAFALGHGLRLDG
;
A
#
# COMPACT_ATOMS: atom_id res chain seq x y z
N MET A 1 15.02 6.98 22.01
CA MET A 1 14.63 6.63 20.64
C MET A 1 15.45 5.44 20.18
N THR A 2 14.76 4.41 19.70
CA THR A 2 15.41 3.15 19.38
C THR A 2 15.80 3.13 17.91
N ALA A 3 17.02 2.67 17.63
CA ALA A 3 17.49 2.54 16.24
C ALA A 3 18.10 1.16 16.04
N TRP A 4 17.67 0.50 15.00
CA TRP A 4 18.19 -0.81 14.63
C TRP A 4 18.80 -0.72 13.23
N VAL A 5 20.00 -1.28 13.08
CA VAL A 5 20.71 -1.24 11.80
C VAL A 5 21.27 -2.63 11.52
N ASP A 6 21.04 -3.09 10.28
CA ASP A 6 21.63 -4.37 9.82
C ASP A 6 21.30 -5.54 10.75
N ARG A 7 20.01 -5.65 11.10
CA ARG A 7 19.56 -6.72 12.00
C ARG A 7 18.49 -7.55 11.31
N GLU A 8 18.27 -8.75 11.85
CA GLU A 8 17.21 -9.64 11.37
C GLU A 8 16.40 -10.13 12.56
N PHE A 9 15.08 -10.15 12.35
CA PHE A 9 14.13 -10.69 13.31
C PHE A 9 13.29 -11.72 12.58
N GLU A 10 13.17 -12.92 13.13
CA GLU A 10 12.39 -13.97 12.52
C GLU A 10 11.35 -14.47 13.51
N ARG A 11 10.08 -14.38 13.12
CA ARG A 11 8.96 -14.82 13.94
C ARG A 11 8.97 -14.20 15.33
N HIS A 12 9.44 -12.97 15.41
CA HIS A 12 9.45 -12.25 16.68
C HIS A 12 8.06 -11.66 16.95
N ASP A 13 7.67 -11.69 18.19
CA ASP A 13 6.36 -11.19 18.61
C ASP A 13 6.51 -9.80 19.19
N PHE A 14 6.07 -8.80 18.42
CA PHE A 14 6.07 -7.40 18.85
C PHE A 14 4.67 -6.95 19.27
N THR A 15 3.78 -7.90 19.58
CA THR A 15 2.39 -7.55 19.91
C THR A 15 2.32 -6.53 21.03
N ASP A 16 1.56 -5.45 20.78
CA ASP A 16 1.28 -4.40 21.76
C ASP A 16 2.52 -3.64 22.24
N GLU A 17 3.65 -3.78 21.57
CA GLU A 17 4.85 -3.07 21.99
C GLU A 17 4.78 -1.59 21.62
N ASP A 18 5.40 -0.78 22.46
CA ASP A 18 5.52 0.65 22.20
C ASP A 18 6.81 0.87 21.42
N LEU A 19 6.65 1.06 20.11
CA LEU A 19 7.78 1.27 19.21
C LEU A 19 7.73 2.65 18.58
N VAL A 20 7.18 3.62 19.30
CA VAL A 20 7.08 4.98 18.80
C VAL A 20 8.49 5.52 18.52
N GLY A 21 8.65 6.07 17.32
CA GLY A 21 9.92 6.67 16.93
C GLY A 21 11.00 5.67 16.55
N LEU A 22 10.67 4.38 16.48
CA LEU A 22 11.64 3.38 16.06
C LEU A 22 12.22 3.76 14.70
N SER A 23 13.54 3.60 14.57
CA SER A 23 14.23 3.81 13.30
C SER A 23 14.89 2.51 12.89
N THR A 24 14.65 2.09 11.65
CA THR A 24 15.32 0.91 11.12
C THR A 24 16.04 1.24 9.83
N GLU A 25 17.20 0.64 9.64
CA GLU A 25 17.94 0.73 8.39
C GLU A 25 18.49 -0.63 8.05
N ARG A 26 18.11 -1.15 6.91
CA ARG A 26 18.51 -2.48 6.45
C ARG A 26 18.21 -3.55 7.49
N VAL A 27 17.01 -3.49 8.04
CA VAL A 27 16.53 -4.50 8.99
C VAL A 27 15.53 -5.39 8.27
N VAL A 28 15.64 -6.70 8.50
CA VAL A 28 14.72 -7.67 7.89
C VAL A 28 13.86 -8.28 8.98
N PHE A 29 12.54 -8.13 8.81
CA PHE A 29 11.55 -8.76 9.68
C PHE A 29 10.86 -9.84 8.85
N THR A 30 10.94 -11.08 9.29
CA THR A 30 10.28 -12.18 8.59
C THR A 30 9.26 -12.81 9.52
N GLU A 31 8.00 -12.85 9.09
CA GLU A 31 6.92 -13.49 9.84
C GLU A 31 6.79 -12.95 11.26
N CYS A 32 7.06 -11.67 11.43
CA CYS A 32 6.92 -11.02 12.74
C CYS A 32 5.50 -10.52 12.93
N ASN A 33 5.07 -10.43 14.18
CA ASN A 33 3.71 -10.00 14.52
C ASN A 33 3.77 -8.65 15.21
N PHE A 34 3.21 -7.62 14.54
CA PHE A 34 3.14 -6.27 15.07
C PHE A 34 1.73 -5.90 15.51
N SER A 35 0.87 -6.89 15.78
CA SER A 35 -0.52 -6.60 16.13
C SER A 35 -0.58 -5.73 17.37
N GLY A 36 -1.37 -4.66 17.31
CA GLY A 36 -1.52 -3.75 18.44
C GLY A 36 -0.30 -2.91 18.74
N ALA A 37 0.78 -3.07 18.00
CA ALA A 37 2.00 -2.29 18.27
C ALA A 37 1.79 -0.84 17.87
N ASN A 38 2.51 0.04 18.56
CA ASN A 38 2.48 1.47 18.23
C ASN A 38 3.78 1.82 17.52
N LEU A 39 3.68 1.97 16.20
CA LEU A 39 4.81 2.37 15.36
C LEU A 39 4.67 3.81 14.89
N ALA A 40 3.95 4.62 15.65
CA ALA A 40 3.79 6.02 15.27
C ALA A 40 5.15 6.69 15.17
N GLU A 41 5.30 7.52 14.14
CA GLU A 41 6.51 8.32 13.94
C GLU A 41 7.76 7.47 13.73
N SER A 42 7.59 6.21 13.37
CA SER A 42 8.74 5.36 13.07
C SER A 42 9.27 5.68 11.66
N ARG A 43 10.54 5.37 11.45
CA ARG A 43 11.20 5.62 10.17
C ARG A 43 11.93 4.37 9.74
N HIS A 44 11.65 3.93 8.51
CA HIS A 44 12.22 2.70 7.99
C HIS A 44 12.84 2.96 6.64
N ARG A 45 14.10 2.56 6.49
CA ARG A 45 14.83 2.75 5.25
C ARG A 45 15.47 1.45 4.83
N ALA A 46 15.27 1.08 3.58
CA ALA A 46 15.87 -0.12 2.99
C ALA A 46 15.61 -1.37 3.83
N SER A 47 14.47 -1.40 4.52
CA SER A 47 14.13 -2.51 5.40
C SER A 47 13.06 -3.37 4.76
N ALA A 48 12.97 -4.63 5.20
CA ALA A 48 12.03 -5.58 4.65
C ALA A 48 11.10 -6.09 5.75
N PHE A 49 9.81 -6.07 5.45
CA PHE A 49 8.79 -6.65 6.32
C PHE A 49 8.12 -7.76 5.52
N ARG A 50 8.65 -8.97 5.63
CA ARG A 50 8.20 -10.10 4.83
C ARG A 50 7.21 -10.94 5.60
N ASN A 51 6.01 -11.07 5.07
CA ASN A 51 4.98 -11.91 5.67
C ASN A 51 4.72 -11.57 7.13
N CYS A 52 4.76 -10.28 7.42
CA CYS A 52 4.50 -9.79 8.77
C CYS A 52 3.02 -9.46 8.91
N THR A 53 2.55 -9.40 10.15
CA THR A 53 1.17 -9.07 10.45
C THR A 53 1.10 -7.73 11.17
N PHE A 54 0.32 -6.82 10.59
CA PHE A 54 0.04 -5.51 11.18
C PHE A 54 -1.47 -5.43 11.38
N ARG A 55 -1.94 -5.81 12.55
CA ARG A 55 -3.37 -5.77 12.88
C ARG A 55 -3.58 -4.76 13.99
N ARG A 56 -4.45 -3.81 13.76
CA ARG A 56 -4.67 -2.73 14.73
C ARG A 56 -3.36 -2.07 15.14
N THR A 57 -2.49 -1.91 14.17
CA THR A 57 -1.18 -1.31 14.36
C THR A 57 -1.26 0.16 13.98
N SER A 58 -0.64 1.02 14.79
CA SER A 58 -0.58 2.44 14.43
C SER A 58 0.70 2.71 13.68
N LEU A 59 0.54 3.28 12.48
CA LEU A 59 1.66 3.75 11.67
C LEU A 59 1.55 5.25 11.45
N TRP A 60 0.89 5.92 12.38
CA TRP A 60 0.64 7.35 12.28
C TRP A 60 1.95 8.12 12.14
N HIS A 61 2.05 8.92 11.08
CA HIS A 61 3.23 9.74 10.78
C HIS A 61 4.51 8.91 10.59
N SER A 62 4.37 7.65 10.23
CA SER A 62 5.55 6.85 9.94
C SER A 62 6.01 7.07 8.50
N THR A 63 7.25 6.72 8.23
CA THR A 63 7.88 6.88 6.92
C THR A 63 8.58 5.58 6.53
N PHE A 64 8.31 5.13 5.30
CA PHE A 64 8.95 3.95 4.73
C PHE A 64 9.60 4.35 3.43
N GLU A 65 10.91 4.20 3.32
CA GLU A 65 11.67 4.56 2.12
C GLU A 65 12.40 3.33 1.61
N GLN A 66 12.12 2.98 0.35
CA GLN A 66 12.80 1.86 -0.30
C GLN A 66 12.66 0.56 0.49
N CYS A 67 11.48 0.35 1.04
CA CYS A 67 11.18 -0.83 1.83
C CYS A 67 10.37 -1.82 1.03
N THR A 68 10.33 -3.07 1.48
CA THR A 68 9.41 -4.05 0.94
C THR A 68 8.48 -4.54 2.03
N MET A 69 7.22 -4.74 1.63
CA MET A 69 6.18 -5.29 2.49
C MET A 69 5.68 -6.61 1.92
N LEU A 70 6.56 -7.37 1.28
CA LEU A 70 6.19 -8.58 0.56
C LEU A 70 5.34 -9.51 1.41
N GLY A 71 4.11 -9.76 0.97
CA GLY A 71 3.22 -10.71 1.62
C GLY A 71 2.69 -10.31 2.98
N SER A 72 2.94 -9.09 3.43
CA SER A 72 2.50 -8.66 4.75
C SER A 72 1.03 -8.28 4.74
N VAL A 73 0.39 -8.43 5.90
CA VAL A 73 -1.03 -8.19 6.06
C VAL A 73 -1.24 -6.97 6.93
N PHE A 74 -2.01 -6.00 6.42
CA PHE A 74 -2.40 -4.80 7.16
C PHE A 74 -3.91 -4.86 7.37
N GLU A 75 -4.34 -4.89 8.62
CA GLU A 75 -5.74 -5.04 8.95
C GLU A 75 -6.11 -4.05 10.05
N GLN A 76 -7.08 -3.18 9.75
CA GLN A 76 -7.56 -2.19 10.72
C GLN A 76 -6.43 -1.34 11.27
N CYS A 77 -5.51 -0.93 10.41
CA CYS A 77 -4.36 -0.14 10.81
C CYS A 77 -4.66 1.35 10.74
N ARG A 78 -3.89 2.13 11.48
CA ARG A 78 -3.93 3.58 11.34
C ARG A 78 -2.84 3.97 10.35
N LEU A 79 -3.27 4.31 9.11
CA LEU A 79 -2.36 4.53 7.99
C LEU A 79 -2.40 5.96 7.46
N ARG A 80 -2.91 6.88 8.25
CA ARG A 80 -2.99 8.28 7.82
C ARG A 80 -2.65 9.19 8.96
N PRO A 81 -1.69 10.09 8.74
CA PRO A 81 -0.82 10.16 7.58
C PRO A 81 0.33 9.14 7.66
N VAL A 82 0.79 8.71 6.51
CA VAL A 82 1.93 7.81 6.39
C VAL A 82 2.62 8.15 5.07
N THR A 83 3.93 7.97 5.03
CA THR A 83 4.71 8.21 3.82
C THR A 83 5.29 6.91 3.31
N PHE A 84 4.98 6.59 2.05
CA PHE A 84 5.54 5.43 1.36
C PHE A 84 6.32 5.92 0.15
N ASP A 85 7.65 5.81 0.21
CA ASP A 85 8.52 6.24 -0.87
C ASP A 85 9.20 5.02 -1.47
N GLU A 86 8.82 4.67 -2.70
CA GLU A 86 9.38 3.52 -3.41
C GLU A 86 9.24 2.24 -2.60
N VAL A 87 8.02 1.97 -2.14
CA VAL A 87 7.73 0.77 -1.35
C VAL A 87 7.14 -0.31 -2.25
N ASP A 88 7.56 -1.55 -2.01
CA ASP A 88 7.08 -2.70 -2.75
C ASP A 88 6.09 -3.47 -1.89
N PHE A 89 4.81 -3.42 -2.28
CA PHE A 89 3.72 -4.10 -1.58
C PHE A 89 3.31 -5.40 -2.27
N THR A 90 4.19 -5.98 -3.08
CA THR A 90 3.82 -7.20 -3.81
C THR A 90 3.24 -8.24 -2.85
N LEU A 91 2.09 -8.79 -3.23
CA LEU A 91 1.39 -9.84 -2.47
C LEU A 91 0.93 -9.41 -1.08
N ALA A 92 1.01 -8.13 -0.76
CA ALA A 92 0.53 -7.66 0.53
C ALA A 92 -0.99 -7.61 0.55
N VAL A 93 -1.56 -7.53 1.74
CA VAL A 93 -2.99 -7.37 1.92
C VAL A 93 -3.24 -6.00 2.55
N LEU A 94 -3.90 -5.12 1.81
CA LEU A 94 -4.23 -3.77 2.27
C LEU A 94 -5.74 -3.53 2.28
N GLY A 95 -6.52 -4.56 2.02
CA GLY A 95 -7.95 -4.39 1.88
C GLY A 95 -8.61 -3.84 3.14
N GLY A 96 -9.71 -3.13 2.94
CA GLY A 96 -10.50 -2.61 4.04
C GLY A 96 -9.88 -1.47 4.82
N ASN A 97 -8.66 -1.09 4.53
CA ASN A 97 -8.00 -0.01 5.26
C ASN A 97 -8.38 1.36 4.72
N ASP A 98 -8.26 2.35 5.58
CA ASP A 98 -8.48 3.75 5.21
C ASP A 98 -7.15 4.33 4.73
N LEU A 99 -7.03 4.46 3.42
CA LEU A 99 -5.84 4.99 2.78
C LEU A 99 -6.16 6.28 2.02
N ARG A 100 -7.22 6.97 2.41
CA ARG A 100 -7.61 8.20 1.72
C ARG A 100 -6.48 9.21 1.73
N GLY A 101 -6.19 9.75 0.56
CA GLY A 101 -5.20 10.80 0.40
C GLY A 101 -3.76 10.35 0.52
N VAL A 102 -3.50 9.08 0.73
CA VAL A 102 -2.13 8.59 0.88
C VAL A 102 -1.42 8.62 -0.47
N ASP A 103 -0.15 8.98 -0.46
CA ASP A 103 0.65 9.04 -1.68
C ASP A 103 1.36 7.71 -1.87
N LEU A 104 0.95 6.98 -2.90
CA LEU A 104 1.54 5.69 -3.27
C LEU A 104 2.24 5.80 -4.63
N SER A 105 2.66 6.99 -5.01
CA SER A 105 3.30 7.21 -6.30
C SER A 105 4.51 6.31 -6.44
N GLY A 106 4.60 5.65 -7.59
CA GLY A 106 5.74 4.81 -7.91
C GLY A 106 5.86 3.54 -7.09
N CYS A 107 4.90 3.27 -6.21
CA CYS A 107 4.94 2.03 -5.43
C CYS A 107 4.53 0.84 -6.28
N ARG A 108 5.01 -0.34 -5.89
CA ARG A 108 4.60 -1.57 -6.54
C ARG A 108 3.50 -2.22 -5.73
N LEU A 109 2.35 -2.38 -6.38
CA LEU A 109 1.20 -2.99 -5.75
C LEU A 109 0.78 -4.23 -6.54
N ARG A 110 1.77 -4.94 -7.09
CA ARG A 110 1.49 -6.12 -7.90
C ARG A 110 0.90 -7.23 -7.04
N GLU A 111 -0.21 -7.78 -7.51
CA GLU A 111 -0.89 -8.87 -6.82
C GLU A 111 -1.22 -8.55 -5.38
N THR A 112 -1.34 -7.27 -5.08
CA THR A 112 -1.75 -6.80 -3.76
C THR A 112 -3.26 -6.92 -3.64
N SER A 113 -3.76 -7.28 -2.47
CA SER A 113 -5.20 -7.24 -2.26
C SER A 113 -5.60 -5.84 -1.79
N LEU A 114 -6.42 -5.19 -2.60
CA LEU A 114 -6.98 -3.89 -2.28
C LEU A 114 -8.50 -3.98 -2.14
N VAL A 115 -8.99 -5.17 -1.85
CA VAL A 115 -10.43 -5.40 -1.76
C VAL A 115 -11.01 -4.49 -0.69
N GLU A 116 -12.00 -3.67 -1.10
CA GLU A 116 -12.70 -2.75 -0.20
C GLU A 116 -11.79 -1.70 0.45
N ALA A 117 -10.58 -1.51 -0.08
CA ALA A 117 -9.72 -0.44 0.42
C ALA A 117 -10.29 0.92 0.02
N ASP A 118 -10.12 1.89 0.90
CA ASP A 118 -10.57 3.25 0.63
C ASP A 118 -9.37 4.09 0.22
N LEU A 119 -9.23 4.30 -1.08
CA LEU A 119 -8.15 5.07 -1.66
C LEU A 119 -8.67 6.36 -2.29
N ARG A 120 -9.78 6.86 -1.80
CA ARG A 120 -10.28 8.12 -2.33
C ARG A 120 -9.24 9.21 -2.14
N LYS A 121 -9.05 10.00 -3.19
CA LYS A 121 -8.09 11.11 -3.21
C LYS A 121 -6.64 10.67 -3.05
N ALA A 122 -6.36 9.38 -3.11
CA ALA A 122 -4.98 8.91 -3.04
C ALA A 122 -4.24 9.25 -4.32
N VAL A 123 -2.90 9.30 -4.22
CA VAL A 123 -2.08 9.56 -5.37
C VAL A 123 -1.38 8.26 -5.75
N LEU A 124 -1.69 7.78 -6.97
CA LEU A 124 -1.15 6.53 -7.47
C LEU A 124 -0.37 6.73 -8.77
N ARG A 125 0.20 7.90 -8.93
CA ARG A 125 0.92 8.21 -10.17
C ARG A 125 2.08 7.24 -10.35
N GLY A 126 2.09 6.58 -11.49
CA GLY A 126 3.16 5.65 -11.82
C GLY A 126 3.19 4.38 -11.00
N ALA A 127 2.17 4.13 -10.18
CA ALA A 127 2.13 2.91 -9.39
C ALA A 127 1.82 1.71 -10.28
N ASP A 128 2.29 0.54 -9.87
CA ASP A 128 2.07 -0.69 -10.61
C ASP A 128 1.05 -1.55 -9.87
N LEU A 129 -0.18 -1.59 -10.39
CA LEU A 129 -1.28 -2.34 -9.78
C LEU A 129 -1.60 -3.61 -10.54
N ARG A 130 -0.71 -4.08 -11.41
CA ARG A 130 -1.03 -5.27 -12.19
C ARG A 130 -1.20 -6.47 -11.27
N GLY A 131 -2.25 -7.23 -11.52
CA GLY A 131 -2.58 -8.39 -10.71
C GLY A 131 -3.25 -8.07 -9.39
N ALA A 132 -3.44 -6.81 -9.06
CA ALA A 132 -4.07 -6.44 -7.80
C ALA A 132 -5.53 -6.85 -7.78
N ARG A 133 -6.02 -7.24 -6.61
CA ARG A 133 -7.44 -7.51 -6.43
C ARG A 133 -8.14 -6.23 -6.01
N THR A 134 -9.13 -5.79 -6.79
CA THR A 134 -9.68 -4.44 -6.68
C THR A 134 -11.20 -4.43 -6.50
N ALA A 135 -11.76 -5.53 -6.11
CA ALA A 135 -13.19 -5.54 -5.82
C ALA A 135 -13.46 -4.52 -4.70
N UNK A 136 -14.31 -3.50 -5.07
CA UNK A 136 -14.71 -2.46 -4.24
C UNK A 136 -13.63 -1.57 -3.74
N UNK A 137 -12.50 -1.40 -4.40
CA UNK A 137 -11.67 -0.55 -4.24
C UNK A 137 -12.27 0.65 -4.52
N ARG A 138 -12.07 1.71 -3.69
CA ARG A 138 -12.64 3.03 -3.87
C ARG A 138 -11.55 3.99 -4.31
N LEU A 139 -11.69 4.49 -5.52
CA LEU A 139 -10.67 5.35 -6.12
C LEU A 139 -11.24 6.71 -6.54
N ASP A 140 -12.38 7.09 -5.97
CA ASP A 140 -12.98 8.36 -6.34
C ASP A 140 -11.98 9.50 -6.07
N ASP A 141 -11.83 10.37 -7.03
CA ASP A 141 -10.94 11.53 -6.95
C ASP A 141 -9.46 11.17 -6.80
N ALA A 142 -9.09 9.92 -7.01
CA ALA A 142 -7.68 9.53 -6.96
C ALA A 142 -6.96 9.94 -8.23
N ASP A 143 -5.65 10.07 -8.13
CA ASP A 143 -4.81 10.41 -9.30
C ASP A 143 -4.16 9.12 -9.79
N LEU A 144 -4.64 8.62 -10.92
CA LEU A 144 -4.18 7.36 -11.49
C LEU A 144 -3.30 7.55 -12.73
N ARG A 145 -2.82 8.73 -12.95
CA ARG A 145 -2.03 8.98 -14.15
C ARG A 145 -0.75 8.16 -14.11
N GLY A 146 -0.44 7.53 -15.25
CA GLY A 146 0.75 6.69 -15.34
C GLY A 146 0.66 5.31 -14.71
N UNK A 147 -0.42 4.88 -14.07
CA UNK A 147 -0.61 3.68 -13.48
C UNK A 147 -0.50 2.63 -14.45
N ALA A 148 -0.13 1.52 -13.95
CA ALA A 148 -0.26 0.25 -14.68
C ALA A 148 -1.28 -0.60 -13.97
N ALA A 149 -2.23 -1.14 -14.68
CA ALA A 149 -3.31 -1.90 -14.06
C ALA A 149 -3.90 -2.86 -15.07
N ASP A 150 -4.50 -3.93 -14.56
CA ASP A 150 -5.25 -4.85 -15.39
C ASP A 150 -6.63 -4.27 -15.68
N GLN A 151 -7.28 -4.85 -16.69
CA GLN A 151 -8.58 -4.36 -17.12
C GLN A 151 -9.61 -4.42 -15.99
N ALA A 152 -9.49 -5.40 -15.10
CA ALA A 152 -10.47 -5.59 -14.04
C ALA A 152 -10.61 -4.36 -13.14
N LEU A 153 -9.54 -3.59 -12.96
CA LEU A 153 -9.63 -2.41 -12.11
C LEU A 153 -10.71 -1.46 -12.60
N TRP A 154 -10.80 -1.31 -13.92
CA TRP A 154 -11.71 -0.31 -14.50
C TRP A 154 -13.19 -0.68 -14.34
N THR A 155 -13.47 -1.96 -14.06
CA THR A 155 -14.86 -2.41 -13.92
C THR A 155 -15.24 -2.72 -12.48
N THR A 156 -14.28 -2.82 -11.57
CA THR A 156 -14.58 -3.20 -10.19
C THR A 156 -14.40 -2.07 -9.18
N ALA A 157 -13.62 -1.05 -9.52
CA ALA A 157 -13.37 0.06 -8.60
C ALA A 157 -14.34 1.20 -8.86
N SER A 158 -14.64 1.98 -7.83
CA SER A 158 -15.39 3.23 -8.04
C SER A 158 -14.37 4.30 -8.45
N LEU A 159 -14.72 5.09 -9.46
CA LEU A 159 -13.75 5.96 -10.12
C LEU A 159 -14.26 7.37 -10.37
N ALA A 160 -15.30 7.79 -9.68
CA ALA A 160 -15.86 9.13 -9.95
C ALA A 160 -14.81 10.19 -9.64
N GLY A 161 -14.52 11.04 -10.62
CA GLY A 161 -13.56 12.10 -10.44
C GLY A 161 -12.10 11.66 -10.48
N ALA A 162 -11.82 10.38 -10.70
CA ALA A 162 -10.45 9.94 -10.79
C ALA A 162 -9.76 10.55 -12.01
N ARG A 163 -8.49 10.85 -11.86
CA ARG A 163 -7.71 11.44 -12.94
C ARG A 163 -6.91 10.36 -13.64
N VAL A 164 -7.04 10.30 -14.95
CA VAL A 164 -6.35 9.30 -15.77
C VAL A 164 -5.73 9.98 -16.98
N ASP A 165 -4.73 9.36 -17.55
CA ASP A 165 -4.25 9.78 -18.85
C ASP A 165 -5.02 9.04 -19.94
N VAL A 166 -4.77 9.40 -21.19
CA VAL A 166 -5.50 8.84 -22.32
C VAL A 166 -5.40 7.32 -22.35
N UNK A 167 -4.46 6.75 -22.01
CA UNK A 167 -4.27 5.40 -21.99
C UNK A 167 -5.14 4.71 -21.12
N UNK A 168 -5.31 5.15 -20.02
CA UNK A 168 -6.15 4.72 -19.11
C UNK A 168 -7.49 4.85 -19.49
N ALA A 169 -7.93 6.07 -20.08
CA ALA A 169 -9.30 6.23 -20.56
C ALA A 169 -9.67 5.19 -21.58
N VAL A 170 -8.75 4.87 -22.46
CA VAL A 170 -8.99 3.83 -23.45
C VAL A 170 -9.23 2.49 -22.76
N ALA A 171 -8.41 2.16 -21.79
CA ALA A 171 -8.57 0.89 -21.07
C ALA A 171 -9.92 0.83 -20.37
N PHE A 172 -10.36 1.93 -19.79
CA PHE A 172 -11.66 2.00 -19.16
C PHE A 172 -12.77 1.70 -20.18
N ALA A 173 -12.68 2.35 -21.34
CA ALA A 173 -13.69 2.16 -22.37
C ALA A 173 -13.75 0.71 -22.84
N LEU A 174 -12.58 0.11 -23.08
CA LEU A 174 -12.53 -1.27 -23.52
C LEU A 174 -13.04 -2.23 -22.45
N GLY A 175 -12.71 -1.93 -21.17
CA GLY A 175 -13.20 -2.75 -20.06
C GLY A 175 -14.70 -2.75 -19.95
N HIS A 176 -15.34 -1.67 -20.39
CA HIS A 176 -16.81 -1.55 -20.37
C HIS A 176 -17.45 -1.95 -21.68
N GLY A 177 -16.70 -2.63 -22.53
CA GLY A 177 -17.26 -3.22 -23.73
C GLY A 177 -17.37 -2.28 -24.94
N LEU A 178 -16.79 -1.09 -24.84
CA LEU A 178 -16.83 -0.17 -25.97
C LEU A 178 -15.80 -0.59 -27.01
N ARG A 179 -16.10 -0.26 -28.25
CA ARG A 179 -15.19 -0.51 -29.37
C ARG A 179 -14.72 0.84 -29.88
N LEU A 180 -13.43 0.91 -30.10
CA LEU A 180 -12.82 2.14 -30.56
C LEU A 180 -12.53 2.05 -32.05
N ASP A 181 -13.05 3.00 -32.81
CA ASP A 181 -12.85 3.09 -34.23
C ASP A 181 -12.12 4.39 -34.55
N GLY A 182 -11.22 4.33 -35.50
CA GLY A 182 -10.50 5.47 -35.90
C GLY A 182 -9.10 5.52 -35.40
#